data_782dc01b830a7b0725fc67b087819b2e
#
_entry.id   782dc01b830a7b0725fc67b087819b2e
#
_cell.length_a   1.000
_cell.length_b   1.000
_cell.length_c   1.000
_cell.angle_alpha   90.00
_cell.angle_beta   90.00
_cell.angle_gamma   90.00
#
_symmetry.space_group_name_H-M   'P 1'
#
loop_
_entity.id
_entity.type
_entity.pdbx_description
1 polymer ?
#
loop_
_entity_poly.entity_id
_entity_poly.type
_entity_poly.pdbx_seq_one_letter_code
_entity_poly.pdbx_strand_id
1 'polypeptide(L)'
;MMKRTSQWFVLLLSCLLVTQVASAERLVLVSASYQKDILAICDADGKVLWSYKTAGPKQGHAGHHDVQLLPNGNILFHDSWTGLKEVTLDKKIVWTYDSATMNGNTGQRVDVHAFSRLPNGNTVIVESGVGRMIEVDPNGKLVYQFPLKKGGTQSTRLMRITPAGTYLVCSEQPGVVTEYNRQGEVIWDYLIKTRVYGAIRLKNGNTLIASGSGYSIREVNPEKETVWEIQGKVPGTEIELKWTTCLQQLDNGNIVIGNCHAGPENPQIIELDADRNVVWQFDEFKLVGNGLACWQILDETQSSLVRKLLEASKP
;
A
#
# COMPACT_ATOMS: atom_id res chain seq x y z
N MET A 1 7.15 -37.87 48.73
CA MET A 1 8.30 -37.82 47.79
C MET A 1 7.80 -38.10 46.36
N MET A 2 8.06 -37.18 45.45
CA MET A 2 7.82 -37.26 43.99
C MET A 2 6.39 -37.28 43.46
N LYS A 3 6.02 -36.20 42.74
CA LYS A 3 5.86 -36.08 41.28
C LYS A 3 5.33 -34.69 40.95
N ARG A 4 6.18 -33.80 40.46
CA ARG A 4 5.82 -32.60 39.75
C ARG A 4 6.79 -32.40 38.59
N THR A 5 6.49 -32.96 37.44
CA THR A 5 7.15 -32.59 36.15
C THR A 5 6.30 -33.14 35.02
N SER A 6 5.36 -32.36 34.50
CA SER A 6 4.80 -32.62 33.15
C SER A 6 3.81 -31.56 32.61
N GLN A 7 3.71 -30.37 33.20
CA GLN A 7 2.72 -29.37 32.71
C GLN A 7 3.31 -28.22 31.87
N TRP A 8 4.61 -28.10 31.70
CA TRP A 8 5.22 -26.95 31.01
C TRP A 8 5.49 -27.16 29.51
N PHE A 9 5.43 -28.38 28.99
CA PHE A 9 5.76 -28.67 27.59
C PHE A 9 4.58 -28.50 26.62
N VAL A 10 3.33 -28.52 27.12
CA VAL A 10 2.14 -28.44 26.25
C VAL A 10 1.78 -27.00 25.88
N LEU A 11 2.10 -26.01 26.72
CA LEU A 11 1.78 -24.60 26.44
C LEU A 11 2.69 -23.96 25.37
N LEU A 12 3.96 -24.39 25.28
CA LEU A 12 4.88 -23.86 24.28
C LEU A 12 4.58 -24.40 22.87
N LEU A 13 4.05 -25.61 22.75
CA LEU A 13 3.68 -26.18 21.45
C LEU A 13 2.41 -25.57 20.86
N SER A 14 1.46 -25.12 21.70
CA SER A 14 0.22 -24.49 21.26
C SER A 14 0.45 -23.06 20.74
N CYS A 15 1.37 -22.29 21.31
CA CYS A 15 1.71 -20.95 20.81
C CYS A 15 2.43 -20.98 19.46
N LEU A 16 3.31 -21.96 19.24
CA LEU A 16 4.02 -22.13 17.96
C LEU A 16 3.08 -22.61 16.83
N LEU A 17 2.09 -23.44 17.14
CA LEU A 17 1.10 -23.90 16.17
C LEU A 17 0.12 -22.78 15.75
N VAL A 18 -0.30 -21.91 16.66
CA VAL A 18 -1.19 -20.79 16.33
C VAL A 18 -0.50 -19.76 15.44
N THR A 19 0.77 -19.47 15.67
CA THR A 19 1.54 -18.53 14.80
C THR A 19 1.82 -19.13 13.42
N GLN A 20 2.07 -20.42 13.30
CA GLN A 20 2.28 -21.08 11.99
C GLN A 20 0.98 -21.21 11.18
N VAL A 21 -0.17 -21.45 11.79
CA VAL A 21 -1.46 -21.53 11.09
C VAL A 21 -1.86 -20.16 10.56
N ALA A 22 -1.71 -19.10 11.35
CA ALA A 22 -2.01 -17.73 10.89
C ALA A 22 -1.09 -17.27 9.74
N SER A 23 0.16 -17.73 9.70
CA SER A 23 1.09 -17.45 8.59
C SER A 23 0.71 -18.17 7.30
N ALA A 24 0.25 -19.43 7.38
CA ALA A 24 -0.10 -20.23 6.21
C ALA A 24 -1.36 -19.75 5.48
N GLU A 25 -2.22 -18.97 6.12
CA GLU A 25 -3.46 -18.43 5.54
C GLU A 25 -3.30 -17.04 4.92
N ARG A 26 -2.23 -16.32 5.25
CA ARG A 26 -1.96 -14.96 4.75
C ARG A 26 -1.78 -14.94 3.24
N LEU A 27 -2.42 -13.98 2.59
CA LEU A 27 -2.16 -13.65 1.19
C LEU A 27 -1.62 -12.23 1.06
N VAL A 28 -0.76 -12.04 0.06
CA VAL A 28 -0.15 -10.76 -0.28
C VAL A 28 -0.47 -10.44 -1.73
N LEU A 29 -1.17 -9.33 -1.95
CA LEU A 29 -1.33 -8.75 -3.28
C LEU A 29 -0.14 -7.82 -3.53
N VAL A 30 0.64 -8.09 -4.56
CA VAL A 30 1.79 -7.28 -4.97
C VAL A 30 1.55 -6.64 -6.33
N SER A 31 2.03 -5.41 -6.47
CA SER A 31 1.97 -4.64 -7.72
C SER A 31 3.39 -4.17 -8.05
N ALA A 32 4.07 -4.94 -8.89
CA ALA A 32 5.46 -4.69 -9.25
C ALA A 32 5.59 -4.11 -10.65
N SER A 33 6.34 -3.04 -10.74
CA SER A 33 6.61 -2.28 -11.97
C SER A 33 8.06 -2.42 -12.44
N TYR A 34 8.50 -1.53 -13.31
CA TYR A 34 9.77 -1.51 -14.01
C TYR A 34 9.93 -2.74 -14.91
N GLN A 35 10.83 -3.63 -14.64
CA GLN A 35 11.11 -4.78 -15.49
C GLN A 35 10.16 -5.97 -15.31
N LYS A 36 9.29 -5.91 -14.31
CA LYS A 36 8.42 -7.05 -13.95
C LYS A 36 7.02 -6.92 -14.50
N ASP A 37 6.41 -5.74 -14.45
CA ASP A 37 5.08 -5.42 -14.99
C ASP A 37 4.02 -6.48 -14.63
N ILE A 38 3.94 -6.79 -13.35
CA ILE A 38 3.11 -7.88 -12.83
C ILE A 38 2.27 -7.44 -11.64
N LEU A 39 1.02 -7.88 -11.63
CA LEU A 39 0.23 -8.06 -10.42
C LEU A 39 0.30 -9.51 -10.02
N ALA A 40 0.47 -9.81 -8.74
CA ALA A 40 0.41 -11.18 -8.27
C ALA A 40 -0.24 -11.26 -6.89
N ILE A 41 -0.89 -12.38 -6.61
CA ILE A 41 -1.31 -12.78 -5.28
C ILE A 41 -0.44 -13.96 -4.88
N CYS A 42 0.28 -13.79 -3.79
CA CYS A 42 1.17 -14.78 -3.22
C CYS A 42 0.66 -15.25 -1.86
N ASP A 43 1.08 -16.43 -1.42
CA ASP A 43 0.97 -16.81 -0.02
C ASP A 43 2.09 -16.14 0.81
N ALA A 44 2.11 -16.43 2.12
CA ALA A 44 3.07 -15.83 3.04
C ALA A 44 4.54 -16.20 2.76
N ASP A 45 4.76 -17.30 2.05
CA ASP A 45 6.08 -17.83 1.67
C ASP A 45 6.51 -17.38 0.27
N GLY A 46 5.73 -16.44 -0.37
CA GLY A 46 6.04 -15.89 -1.68
C GLY A 46 5.59 -16.74 -2.88
N LYS A 47 4.96 -17.90 -2.65
CA LYS A 47 4.47 -18.74 -3.74
C LYS A 47 3.31 -18.04 -4.47
N VAL A 48 3.46 -17.86 -5.77
CA VAL A 48 2.44 -17.24 -6.62
C VAL A 48 1.22 -18.15 -6.78
N LEU A 49 0.05 -17.66 -6.35
CA LEU A 49 -1.24 -18.32 -6.51
C LEU A 49 -2.00 -17.79 -7.72
N TRP A 50 -1.81 -16.53 -8.05
CA TRP A 50 -2.40 -15.87 -9.20
C TRP A 50 -1.46 -14.78 -9.71
N SER A 51 -1.47 -14.54 -11.02
CA SER A 51 -0.73 -13.42 -11.59
C SER A 51 -1.42 -12.85 -12.83
N TYR A 52 -1.21 -11.56 -13.08
CA TYR A 52 -1.66 -10.84 -14.24
C TYR A 52 -0.51 -9.98 -14.78
N LYS A 53 -0.15 -10.22 -16.04
CA LYS A 53 0.87 -9.39 -16.68
C LYS A 53 0.22 -8.10 -17.16
N THR A 54 0.70 -6.98 -16.66
CA THR A 54 0.24 -5.66 -17.08
C THR A 54 0.92 -5.26 -18.40
N ALA A 55 0.33 -4.29 -19.09
CA ALA A 55 0.84 -3.89 -20.40
C ALA A 55 2.25 -3.26 -20.35
N GLY A 56 2.72 -2.88 -19.16
CA GLY A 56 3.93 -2.11 -18.97
C GLY A 56 3.91 -0.76 -19.68
N PRO A 57 4.73 0.19 -19.30
CA PRO A 57 4.79 1.45 -20.00
C PRO A 57 5.52 1.28 -21.33
N LYS A 58 4.89 1.69 -22.40
CA LYS A 58 5.53 1.76 -23.74
C LYS A 58 6.72 2.73 -23.77
N GLN A 59 6.84 3.62 -22.79
CA GLN A 59 7.96 4.57 -22.64
C GLN A 59 8.17 4.88 -21.15
N GLY A 60 9.28 4.42 -20.59
CA GLY A 60 9.88 4.78 -19.32
C GLY A 60 8.94 4.97 -18.11
N HIS A 61 9.19 4.27 -17.04
CA HIS A 61 8.76 4.55 -15.66
C HIS A 61 7.27 4.72 -15.33
N ALA A 62 6.32 4.21 -16.11
CA ALA A 62 4.97 4.09 -15.59
C ALA A 62 4.97 2.94 -14.58
N GLY A 63 5.10 3.28 -13.33
CA GLY A 63 5.08 2.32 -12.26
C GLY A 63 3.66 2.06 -11.80
N HIS A 64 3.41 0.87 -11.32
CA HIS A 64 2.25 0.56 -10.53
C HIS A 64 2.47 1.18 -9.15
N HIS A 65 1.97 2.40 -8.93
CA HIS A 65 2.21 3.13 -7.69
C HIS A 65 1.21 2.77 -6.59
N ASP A 66 0.03 2.26 -6.97
CA ASP A 66 -1.01 1.88 -6.02
C ASP A 66 -1.79 0.66 -6.51
N VAL A 67 -2.34 -0.13 -5.57
CA VAL A 67 -3.14 -1.31 -5.83
C VAL A 67 -4.16 -1.51 -4.71
N GLN A 68 -5.35 -1.98 -5.04
CA GLN A 68 -6.41 -2.26 -4.08
C GLN A 68 -7.17 -3.54 -4.46
N LEU A 69 -7.27 -4.50 -3.54
CA LEU A 69 -8.27 -5.57 -3.64
C LEU A 69 -9.63 -4.98 -3.26
N LEU A 70 -10.61 -5.12 -4.14
CA LEU A 70 -11.98 -4.66 -3.93
C LEU A 70 -12.83 -5.70 -3.17
N PRO A 71 -13.92 -5.30 -2.53
CA PRO A 71 -14.80 -6.22 -1.79
C PRO A 71 -15.40 -7.35 -2.64
N ASN A 72 -15.48 -7.18 -3.96
CA ASN A 72 -15.94 -8.21 -4.90
C ASN A 72 -14.83 -9.17 -5.36
N GLY A 73 -13.60 -9.02 -4.86
CA GLY A 73 -12.42 -9.80 -5.23
C GLY A 73 -11.70 -9.33 -6.49
N ASN A 74 -12.16 -8.27 -7.14
CA ASN A 74 -11.45 -7.66 -8.26
C ASN A 74 -10.27 -6.82 -7.76
N ILE A 75 -9.32 -6.55 -8.65
CA ILE A 75 -8.13 -5.76 -8.33
C ILE A 75 -8.19 -4.45 -9.11
N LEU A 76 -8.17 -3.33 -8.40
CA LEU A 76 -8.02 -1.99 -8.97
C LEU A 76 -6.54 -1.59 -8.92
N PHE A 77 -6.01 -1.11 -10.03
CA PHE A 77 -4.58 -0.82 -10.15
C PHE A 77 -4.29 0.25 -11.22
N HIS A 78 -3.11 0.83 -11.17
CA HIS A 78 -2.53 1.61 -12.26
C HIS A 78 -1.99 0.70 -13.36
N ASP A 79 -2.20 1.07 -14.62
CA ASP A 79 -1.51 0.46 -15.76
C ASP A 79 -0.68 1.45 -16.58
N SER A 80 -0.74 2.73 -16.21
CA SER A 80 0.02 3.83 -16.81
C SER A 80 0.05 5.04 -15.88
N TRP A 81 0.76 6.11 -16.27
CA TRP A 81 0.76 7.38 -15.53
C TRP A 81 -0.61 8.04 -15.38
N THR A 82 -1.57 7.67 -16.20
CA THR A 82 -2.89 8.31 -16.24
C THR A 82 -4.04 7.32 -16.14
N GLY A 83 -3.77 6.03 -16.39
CA GLY A 83 -4.78 4.99 -16.52
C GLY A 83 -4.96 4.17 -15.25
N LEU A 84 -6.23 3.92 -14.93
CA LEU A 84 -6.66 2.97 -13.90
C LEU A 84 -7.44 1.84 -14.54
N LYS A 85 -7.29 0.63 -14.03
CA LYS A 85 -8.03 -0.55 -14.47
C LYS A 85 -8.51 -1.37 -13.28
N GLU A 86 -9.68 -2.00 -13.46
CA GLU A 86 -10.18 -3.03 -12.58
C GLU A 86 -10.16 -4.36 -13.34
N VAL A 87 -9.48 -5.35 -12.78
CA VAL A 87 -9.33 -6.69 -13.34
C VAL A 87 -9.93 -7.72 -12.40
N THR A 88 -10.64 -8.69 -12.96
CA THR A 88 -11.16 -9.86 -12.23
C THR A 88 -10.09 -10.93 -12.06
N LEU A 89 -10.28 -11.91 -11.16
CA LEU A 89 -9.34 -13.02 -11.01
C LEU A 89 -9.34 -13.99 -12.21
N ASP A 90 -10.38 -13.98 -13.07
CA ASP A 90 -10.36 -14.63 -14.38
C ASP A 90 -9.75 -13.75 -15.49
N LYS A 91 -9.05 -12.68 -15.09
CA LYS A 91 -8.22 -11.81 -15.93
C LYS A 91 -8.99 -10.97 -16.97
N LYS A 92 -10.26 -10.68 -16.72
CA LYS A 92 -11.05 -9.76 -17.54
C LYS A 92 -10.97 -8.35 -16.99
N ILE A 93 -10.73 -7.36 -17.86
CA ILE A 93 -10.86 -5.95 -17.50
C ILE A 93 -12.35 -5.60 -17.51
N VAL A 94 -12.86 -5.13 -16.38
CA VAL A 94 -14.28 -4.80 -16.18
C VAL A 94 -14.54 -3.30 -16.01
N TRP A 95 -13.50 -2.53 -15.72
CA TRP A 95 -13.56 -1.07 -15.64
C TRP A 95 -12.24 -0.44 -16.05
N THR A 96 -12.32 0.71 -16.70
CA THR A 96 -11.15 1.53 -17.08
C THR A 96 -11.46 2.99 -16.89
N TYR A 97 -10.42 3.76 -16.52
CA TYR A 97 -10.49 5.21 -16.44
C TYR A 97 -9.15 5.80 -16.92
N ASP A 98 -9.19 6.71 -17.87
CA ASP A 98 -8.01 7.44 -18.32
C ASP A 98 -8.12 8.92 -17.94
N SER A 99 -7.42 9.30 -16.90
CA SER A 99 -7.42 10.67 -16.37
C SER A 99 -6.91 11.70 -17.38
N ALA A 100 -6.08 11.33 -18.36
CA ALA A 100 -5.54 12.26 -19.35
C ALA A 100 -6.59 12.76 -20.34
N THR A 101 -7.63 11.98 -20.60
CA THR A 101 -8.65 12.29 -21.61
C THR A 101 -10.00 12.70 -21.01
N MET A 102 -10.17 12.50 -19.69
CA MET A 102 -11.45 12.71 -19.00
C MET A 102 -11.44 13.97 -18.12
N ASN A 103 -12.63 14.45 -17.81
CA ASN A 103 -12.89 15.51 -16.82
C ASN A 103 -12.05 16.79 -17.00
N GLY A 104 -11.84 17.20 -18.27
CA GLY A 104 -11.19 18.46 -18.62
C GLY A 104 -9.67 18.42 -18.68
N ASN A 105 -9.05 17.23 -18.65
CA ASN A 105 -7.59 17.08 -18.60
C ASN A 105 -6.92 17.01 -19.97
N THR A 106 -7.66 17.01 -21.09
CA THR A 106 -7.08 16.88 -22.43
C THR A 106 -5.97 17.90 -22.66
N GLY A 107 -4.78 17.42 -23.00
CA GLY A 107 -3.59 18.24 -23.23
C GLY A 107 -2.84 18.68 -21.97
N GLN A 108 -3.28 18.28 -20.79
CA GLN A 108 -2.60 18.57 -19.53
C GLN A 108 -1.73 17.37 -19.08
N ARG A 109 -0.68 17.66 -18.32
CA ARG A 109 0.05 16.65 -17.55
C ARG A 109 -0.78 16.26 -16.33
N VAL A 110 -1.11 14.98 -16.18
CA VAL A 110 -2.00 14.53 -15.10
C VAL A 110 -1.24 13.85 -13.96
N ASP A 111 -0.44 12.86 -14.23
CA ASP A 111 0.32 12.06 -13.23
C ASP A 111 -0.56 11.57 -12.06
N VAL A 112 -1.24 10.45 -12.24
CA VAL A 112 -1.99 9.78 -11.18
C VAL A 112 -1.04 8.84 -10.42
N HIS A 113 -0.98 8.94 -9.08
CA HIS A 113 -0.18 8.05 -8.25
C HIS A 113 -0.98 7.35 -7.15
N ALA A 114 -2.18 7.84 -6.85
CA ALA A 114 -3.01 7.29 -5.80
C ALA A 114 -4.49 7.34 -6.16
N PHE A 115 -5.21 6.33 -5.71
CA PHE A 115 -6.65 6.20 -5.88
C PHE A 115 -7.25 5.38 -4.74
N SER A 116 -8.56 5.43 -4.62
CA SER A 116 -9.31 4.51 -3.74
C SER A 116 -10.73 4.33 -4.25
N ARG A 117 -11.21 3.10 -4.35
CA ARG A 117 -12.62 2.81 -4.57
C ARG A 117 -13.38 2.98 -3.26
N LEU A 118 -14.44 3.77 -3.29
CA LEU A 118 -15.31 4.02 -2.15
C LEU A 118 -16.41 2.95 -2.04
N PRO A 119 -17.03 2.76 -0.85
CA PRO A 119 -18.13 1.81 -0.68
C PRO A 119 -19.36 2.09 -1.56
N ASN A 120 -19.57 3.34 -1.97
CA ASN A 120 -20.66 3.73 -2.89
C ASN A 120 -20.35 3.42 -4.37
N GLY A 121 -19.20 2.84 -4.68
CA GLY A 121 -18.74 2.52 -6.03
C GLY A 121 -17.99 3.64 -6.75
N ASN A 122 -17.96 4.85 -6.21
CA ASN A 122 -17.16 5.94 -6.74
C ASN A 122 -15.65 5.69 -6.53
N THR A 123 -14.82 6.35 -7.33
CA THR A 123 -13.37 6.27 -7.18
C THR A 123 -12.79 7.66 -6.90
N VAL A 124 -12.05 7.78 -5.80
CA VAL A 124 -11.23 8.95 -5.52
C VAL A 124 -9.89 8.79 -6.24
N ILE A 125 -9.44 9.84 -6.90
CA ILE A 125 -8.20 9.84 -7.70
C ILE A 125 -7.42 11.12 -7.38
N VAL A 126 -6.11 10.98 -7.15
CA VAL A 126 -5.22 12.12 -6.96
C VAL A 126 -4.50 12.41 -8.28
N GLU A 127 -4.85 13.53 -8.90
CA GLU A 127 -4.26 14.03 -10.15
C GLU A 127 -3.14 15.01 -9.83
N SER A 128 -1.94 14.45 -9.60
CA SER A 128 -0.75 15.19 -9.13
C SER A 128 -0.35 16.32 -10.07
N GLY A 129 -0.27 16.05 -11.38
CA GLY A 129 0.14 17.05 -12.37
C GLY A 129 -0.83 18.21 -12.50
N VAL A 130 -2.13 17.96 -12.36
CA VAL A 130 -3.20 18.97 -12.35
C VAL A 130 -3.28 19.67 -10.99
N GLY A 131 -2.89 18.99 -9.92
CA GLY A 131 -2.90 19.53 -8.57
C GLY A 131 -4.28 19.52 -7.91
N ARG A 132 -5.03 18.44 -8.12
CA ARG A 132 -6.36 18.26 -7.52
C ARG A 132 -6.61 16.83 -7.08
N MET A 133 -7.59 16.66 -6.22
CA MET A 133 -8.23 15.38 -5.96
C MET A 133 -9.64 15.41 -6.57
N ILE A 134 -10.01 14.33 -7.23
CA ILE A 134 -11.33 14.15 -7.84
C ILE A 134 -12.02 12.92 -7.30
N GLU A 135 -13.33 12.91 -7.29
CA GLU A 135 -14.18 11.74 -7.12
C GLU A 135 -14.99 11.56 -8.41
N VAL A 136 -14.93 10.37 -9.00
CA VAL A 136 -15.69 9.98 -10.19
C VAL A 136 -16.66 8.86 -9.88
N ASP A 137 -17.81 8.85 -10.55
CA ASP A 137 -18.79 7.77 -10.47
C ASP A 137 -18.31 6.52 -11.25
N PRO A 138 -19.01 5.37 -11.19
CA PRO A 138 -18.66 4.19 -11.94
C PRO A 138 -18.56 4.37 -13.46
N ASN A 139 -19.19 5.41 -14.02
CA ASN A 139 -19.10 5.75 -15.44
C ASN A 139 -17.96 6.71 -15.75
N GLY A 140 -17.14 7.08 -14.76
CA GLY A 140 -16.01 8.02 -14.89
C GLY A 140 -16.40 9.48 -14.91
N LYS A 141 -17.68 9.83 -14.62
CA LYS A 141 -18.15 11.21 -14.55
C LYS A 141 -17.72 11.85 -13.23
N LEU A 142 -17.20 13.08 -13.32
CA LEU A 142 -16.82 13.88 -12.15
C LEU A 142 -18.03 14.13 -11.24
N VAL A 143 -17.91 13.74 -9.97
CA VAL A 143 -18.90 13.95 -8.90
C VAL A 143 -18.46 15.09 -8.01
N TYR A 144 -17.18 15.11 -7.64
CA TYR A 144 -16.63 16.11 -6.74
C TYR A 144 -15.14 16.35 -7.03
N GLN A 145 -14.63 17.52 -6.68
CA GLN A 145 -13.20 17.83 -6.73
C GLN A 145 -12.82 18.96 -5.78
N PHE A 146 -11.55 18.97 -5.39
CA PHE A 146 -10.93 20.12 -4.72
C PHE A 146 -9.44 20.24 -5.08
N PRO A 147 -8.87 21.46 -5.04
CA PRO A 147 -7.47 21.67 -5.31
C PRO A 147 -6.61 21.16 -4.16
N LEU A 148 -5.47 20.55 -4.48
CA LEU A 148 -4.44 20.23 -3.51
C LEU A 148 -3.66 21.49 -3.13
N LYS A 149 -3.15 21.54 -1.89
CA LYS A 149 -2.33 22.66 -1.40
C LYS A 149 -1.14 22.90 -2.31
N LYS A 150 -0.94 24.17 -2.72
CA LYS A 150 0.21 24.59 -3.54
C LYS A 150 1.53 24.21 -2.85
N GLY A 151 2.50 23.77 -3.65
CA GLY A 151 3.85 23.40 -3.19
C GLY A 151 4.15 21.90 -3.18
N GLY A 152 3.12 21.05 -3.36
CA GLY A 152 3.29 19.60 -3.42
C GLY A 152 2.57 18.92 -4.58
N THR A 153 1.91 19.70 -5.43
CA THR A 153 0.96 19.19 -6.42
C THR A 153 1.58 18.33 -7.52
N GLN A 154 2.83 18.59 -7.92
CA GLN A 154 3.49 17.86 -9.00
C GLN A 154 4.31 16.66 -8.54
N SER A 155 4.29 16.33 -7.27
CA SER A 155 5.05 15.22 -6.69
C SER A 155 4.24 14.42 -5.66
N THR A 156 2.92 14.43 -5.79
CA THR A 156 2.05 13.60 -4.95
C THR A 156 2.38 12.13 -5.16
N ARG A 157 2.45 11.40 -4.07
CA ARG A 157 2.62 9.95 -4.02
C ARG A 157 1.33 9.31 -3.48
N LEU A 158 1.40 8.44 -2.49
CA LEU A 158 0.21 7.75 -2.01
C LEU A 158 -0.78 8.70 -1.30
N MET A 159 -2.03 8.35 -1.41
CA MET A 159 -3.14 8.86 -0.61
C MET A 159 -3.80 7.70 0.11
N ARG A 160 -4.19 7.91 1.36
CA ARG A 160 -4.97 6.94 2.12
C ARG A 160 -6.15 7.61 2.79
N ILE A 161 -7.28 6.92 2.79
CA ILE A 161 -8.48 7.35 3.51
C ILE A 161 -8.30 6.93 4.96
N THR A 162 -8.49 7.87 5.88
CA THR A 162 -8.42 7.58 7.32
C THR A 162 -9.71 6.92 7.83
N PRO A 163 -9.72 6.30 9.01
CA PRO A 163 -10.95 5.80 9.61
C PRO A 163 -12.04 6.87 9.82
N ALA A 164 -11.64 8.14 9.94
CA ALA A 164 -12.58 9.28 10.01
C ALA A 164 -13.13 9.71 8.64
N GLY A 165 -12.69 9.08 7.55
CA GLY A 165 -13.10 9.39 6.18
C GLY A 165 -12.43 10.62 5.59
N THR A 166 -11.33 11.09 6.17
CA THR A 166 -10.47 12.16 5.65
C THR A 166 -9.39 11.57 4.73
N TYR A 167 -8.63 12.44 4.03
CA TYR A 167 -7.65 12.02 3.05
C TYR A 167 -6.25 12.43 3.48
N LEU A 168 -5.38 11.46 3.79
CA LEU A 168 -3.94 11.69 3.98
C LEU A 168 -3.24 11.64 2.63
N VAL A 169 -2.72 12.76 2.17
CA VAL A 169 -2.04 12.90 0.87
C VAL A 169 -0.57 13.18 1.11
N CYS A 170 0.30 12.36 0.51
CA CYS A 170 1.74 12.48 0.59
C CYS A 170 2.28 13.26 -0.60
N SER A 171 3.01 14.35 -0.36
CA SER A 171 3.72 15.12 -1.37
C SER A 171 5.21 14.92 -1.20
N GLU A 172 5.86 14.22 -2.14
CA GLU A 172 7.27 13.83 -2.05
C GLU A 172 8.19 15.03 -1.90
N GLN A 173 7.89 16.11 -2.60
CA GLN A 173 8.56 17.41 -2.48
C GLN A 173 7.51 18.48 -2.22
N PRO A 174 7.61 19.19 -1.11
CA PRO A 174 8.76 19.38 -0.18
C PRO A 174 8.86 18.32 0.95
N GLY A 175 8.20 17.18 0.87
CA GLY A 175 8.19 16.16 1.93
C GLY A 175 7.14 16.47 2.98
N VAL A 176 5.89 16.62 2.56
CA VAL A 176 4.76 16.95 3.45
C VAL A 176 3.66 15.90 3.33
N VAL A 177 3.11 15.51 4.48
CA VAL A 177 1.83 14.80 4.59
C VAL A 177 0.77 15.83 4.91
N THR A 178 -0.31 15.88 4.12
CA THR A 178 -1.42 16.80 4.33
C THR A 178 -2.71 15.99 4.49
N GLU A 179 -3.46 16.26 5.55
CA GLU A 179 -4.78 15.69 5.76
C GLU A 179 -5.85 16.70 5.33
N TYR A 180 -6.72 16.25 4.44
CA TYR A 180 -7.87 17.02 3.96
C TYR A 180 -9.15 16.41 4.50
N ASN A 181 -10.09 17.26 4.92
CA ASN A 181 -11.46 16.81 5.14
C ASN A 181 -12.18 16.58 3.78
N ARG A 182 -13.44 16.15 3.84
CA ARG A 182 -14.23 15.89 2.62
C ARG A 182 -14.55 17.15 1.83
N GLN A 183 -14.43 18.34 2.42
CA GLN A 183 -14.62 19.64 1.77
C GLN A 183 -13.35 20.15 1.09
N GLY A 184 -12.22 19.43 1.23
CA GLY A 184 -10.92 19.84 0.69
C GLY A 184 -10.17 20.86 1.57
N GLU A 185 -10.62 21.06 2.81
CA GLU A 185 -9.94 21.90 3.77
C GLU A 185 -8.79 21.14 4.44
N VAL A 186 -7.65 21.78 4.60
CA VAL A 186 -6.52 21.21 5.33
C VAL A 186 -6.82 21.25 6.83
N ILE A 187 -6.88 20.07 7.46
CA ILE A 187 -7.15 19.93 8.89
C ILE A 187 -5.91 19.54 9.69
N TRP A 188 -4.89 18.97 9.04
CA TRP A 188 -3.59 18.65 9.63
C TRP A 188 -2.53 18.59 8.54
N ASP A 189 -1.28 18.93 8.86
CA ASP A 189 -0.13 18.70 7.99
C ASP A 189 1.14 18.43 8.81
N TYR A 190 2.11 17.75 8.19
CA TYR A 190 3.40 17.49 8.79
C TYR A 190 4.52 17.57 7.74
N LEU A 191 5.51 18.45 7.98
CA LEU A 191 6.68 18.60 7.13
C LEU A 191 7.82 17.73 7.67
N ILE A 192 8.16 16.66 6.93
CA ILE A 192 9.21 15.71 7.35
C ILE A 192 10.63 16.21 7.04
N LYS A 193 10.79 17.26 6.23
CA LYS A 193 12.07 17.83 5.77
C LYS A 193 12.95 16.88 4.94
N THR A 194 12.41 15.73 4.56
CA THR A 194 12.97 14.78 3.60
C THR A 194 11.92 14.52 2.53
N ARG A 195 12.04 13.45 1.76
CA ARG A 195 10.94 13.02 0.89
C ARG A 195 9.90 12.25 1.68
N VAL A 196 8.68 12.17 1.18
CA VAL A 196 7.60 11.33 1.71
C VAL A 196 6.96 10.54 0.58
N TYR A 197 6.62 9.29 0.84
CA TYR A 197 5.97 8.45 -0.15
C TYR A 197 4.57 8.01 0.27
N GLY A 198 4.43 7.49 1.49
CA GLY A 198 3.17 7.00 2.04
C GLY A 198 2.95 7.42 3.48
N ALA A 199 1.69 7.51 3.87
CA ALA A 199 1.29 7.73 5.26
C ALA A 199 -0.04 7.04 5.54
N ILE A 200 -0.20 6.55 6.76
CA ILE A 200 -1.45 5.99 7.27
C ILE A 200 -1.76 6.54 8.65
N ARG A 201 -3.05 6.65 8.97
CA ARG A 201 -3.51 6.91 10.33
C ARG A 201 -3.60 5.59 11.09
N LEU A 202 -2.89 5.49 12.20
CA LEU A 202 -2.90 4.32 13.07
C LEU A 202 -4.14 4.31 13.99
N LYS A 203 -4.48 3.14 14.52
CA LYS A 203 -5.60 2.95 15.47
C LYS A 203 -5.46 3.81 16.75
N ASN A 204 -4.22 4.14 17.16
CA ASN A 204 -3.94 5.01 18.31
C ASN A 204 -4.05 6.51 18.00
N GLY A 205 -4.39 6.89 16.77
CA GLY A 205 -4.52 8.28 16.33
C GLY A 205 -3.22 8.90 15.77
N ASN A 206 -2.07 8.26 15.93
CA ASN A 206 -0.81 8.70 15.35
C ASN A 206 -0.77 8.49 13.83
N THR A 207 0.15 9.16 13.16
CA THR A 207 0.40 9.00 11.72
C THR A 207 1.71 8.27 11.52
N LEU A 208 1.68 7.12 10.84
CA LEU A 208 2.89 6.43 10.39
C LEU A 208 3.24 6.94 9.00
N ILE A 209 4.51 7.30 8.79
CA ILE A 209 5.00 7.96 7.57
C ILE A 209 6.20 7.20 7.01
N ALA A 210 6.15 6.89 5.71
CA ALA A 210 7.25 6.31 4.95
C ALA A 210 7.93 7.41 4.11
N SER A 211 9.23 7.61 4.31
CA SER A 211 9.95 8.77 3.78
C SER A 211 10.51 8.58 2.37
N GLY A 212 10.20 7.49 1.67
CA GLY A 212 10.77 7.23 0.35
C GLY A 212 12.31 7.15 0.41
N SER A 213 12.99 7.94 -0.41
CA SER A 213 14.46 8.05 -0.40
C SER A 213 15.04 8.77 0.83
N GLY A 214 14.20 9.10 1.82
CA GLY A 214 14.67 9.50 3.15
C GLY A 214 15.09 8.33 4.03
N TYR A 215 14.84 7.08 3.57
CA TYR A 215 15.27 5.84 4.23
C TYR A 215 14.75 5.70 5.66
N SER A 216 13.56 6.22 5.95
CA SER A 216 13.00 6.17 7.31
C SER A 216 11.52 5.82 7.34
N ILE A 217 11.12 5.29 8.49
CA ILE A 217 9.74 5.16 8.92
C ILE A 217 9.60 5.95 10.21
N ARG A 218 8.59 6.82 10.28
CA ARG A 218 8.37 7.71 11.42
C ARG A 218 6.92 7.63 11.88
N GLU A 219 6.72 7.52 13.19
CA GLU A 219 5.42 7.68 13.83
C GLU A 219 5.34 9.06 14.50
N VAL A 220 4.28 9.81 14.17
CA VAL A 220 4.07 11.19 14.61
C VAL A 220 2.71 11.27 15.29
N ASN A 221 2.65 11.89 16.48
CA ASN A 221 1.40 12.11 17.19
C ASN A 221 0.57 13.27 16.58
N PRO A 222 -0.70 13.47 16.97
CA PRO A 222 -1.52 14.59 16.47
C PRO A 222 -0.90 15.97 16.71
N GLU A 223 -0.10 16.15 17.76
CA GLU A 223 0.61 17.37 18.14
C GLU A 223 1.86 17.62 17.28
N LYS A 224 2.13 16.72 16.30
CA LYS A 224 3.24 16.77 15.35
C LYS A 224 4.61 16.45 15.98
N GLU A 225 4.64 15.74 17.07
CA GLU A 225 5.86 15.24 17.69
C GLU A 225 6.19 13.84 17.16
N THR A 226 7.46 13.59 16.85
CA THR A 226 7.93 12.24 16.51
C THR A 226 8.02 11.41 17.77
N VAL A 227 7.20 10.35 17.85
CA VAL A 227 7.16 9.44 19.01
C VAL A 227 7.98 8.18 18.79
N TRP A 228 8.27 7.85 17.52
CA TRP A 228 9.12 6.72 17.14
C TRP A 228 9.65 6.89 15.72
N GLU A 229 10.87 6.38 15.47
CA GLU A 229 11.50 6.41 14.15
C GLU A 229 12.49 5.27 13.96
N ILE A 230 12.53 4.70 12.75
CA ILE A 230 13.66 3.93 12.22
C ILE A 230 14.29 4.75 11.10
N GLN A 231 15.62 4.89 11.14
CA GLN A 231 16.41 5.56 10.11
C GLN A 231 17.47 4.60 9.56
N GLY A 232 17.43 4.35 8.25
CA GLY A 232 18.42 3.56 7.53
C GLY A 232 18.35 2.07 7.80
N LYS A 233 18.76 1.59 8.97
CA LYS A 233 18.81 0.16 9.32
C LYS A 233 17.76 -0.21 10.35
N VAL A 234 17.07 -1.34 10.15
CA VAL A 234 16.12 -1.85 11.14
C VAL A 234 16.87 -2.38 12.36
N PRO A 235 16.61 -1.85 13.57
CA PRO A 235 17.33 -2.23 14.78
C PRO A 235 17.33 -3.74 15.03
N GLY A 236 18.47 -4.28 15.46
CA GLY A 236 18.61 -5.70 15.77
C GLY A 236 18.69 -6.64 14.55
N THR A 237 18.77 -6.10 13.34
CA THR A 237 18.82 -6.87 12.09
C THR A 237 19.90 -6.36 11.14
N GLU A 238 20.12 -7.06 10.03
CA GLU A 238 20.95 -6.58 8.92
C GLU A 238 20.11 -5.85 7.82
N ILE A 239 18.79 -5.69 8.01
CA ILE A 239 17.89 -5.12 7.02
C ILE A 239 18.12 -3.62 6.90
N GLU A 240 18.38 -3.16 5.69
CA GLU A 240 18.49 -1.74 5.36
C GLU A 240 17.24 -1.24 4.63
N LEU A 241 16.71 -0.10 5.10
CA LEU A 241 15.64 0.62 4.41
C LEU A 241 16.22 1.38 3.22
N LYS A 242 15.73 1.11 2.01
CA LYS A 242 16.22 1.72 0.78
C LYS A 242 15.26 2.77 0.22
N TRP A 243 14.02 2.40 -0.01
CA TRP A 243 12.96 3.32 -0.45
C TRP A 243 11.66 2.91 0.21
N THR A 244 11.37 3.50 1.35
CA THR A 244 10.18 3.18 2.12
C THR A 244 8.92 3.74 1.44
N THR A 245 7.91 2.89 1.22
CA THR A 245 6.77 3.24 0.36
C THR A 245 5.42 3.00 1.01
N CYS A 246 4.79 1.88 0.70
CA CYS A 246 3.48 1.51 1.19
C CYS A 246 3.53 1.10 2.66
N LEU A 247 2.48 1.39 3.38
CA LEU A 247 2.31 1.09 4.80
C LEU A 247 0.96 0.45 5.04
N GLN A 248 0.89 -0.47 5.98
CA GLN A 248 -0.35 -1.04 6.48
C GLN A 248 -0.25 -1.31 7.97
N GLN A 249 -1.34 -1.08 8.72
CA GLN A 249 -1.50 -1.60 10.07
C GLN A 249 -2.44 -2.80 10.03
N LEU A 250 -2.00 -3.94 10.55
CA LEU A 250 -2.79 -5.15 10.63
C LEU A 250 -3.75 -5.11 11.83
N ASP A 251 -4.70 -6.05 11.86
CA ASP A 251 -5.69 -6.11 12.93
C ASP A 251 -5.10 -6.44 14.30
N ASN A 252 -4.01 -7.22 14.32
CA ASN A 252 -3.24 -7.49 15.54
C ASN A 252 -2.40 -6.30 16.04
N GLY A 253 -2.42 -5.17 15.31
CA GLY A 253 -1.67 -3.95 15.64
C GLY A 253 -0.28 -3.87 15.02
N ASN A 254 0.23 -4.94 14.42
CA ASN A 254 1.50 -4.92 13.74
C ASN A 254 1.50 -3.92 12.57
N ILE A 255 2.66 -3.37 12.28
CA ILE A 255 2.85 -2.48 11.14
C ILE A 255 3.64 -3.19 10.04
N VAL A 256 3.23 -2.96 8.80
CA VAL A 256 3.90 -3.53 7.63
C VAL A 256 4.44 -2.40 6.77
N ILE A 257 5.68 -2.55 6.31
CA ILE A 257 6.49 -1.52 5.67
C ILE A 257 6.94 -2.03 4.31
N GLY A 258 6.73 -1.24 3.25
CA GLY A 258 7.31 -1.49 1.93
C GLY A 258 8.72 -0.94 1.84
N ASN A 259 9.64 -1.73 1.34
CA ASN A 259 11.04 -1.41 1.09
C ASN A 259 11.36 -1.56 -0.40
N CYS A 260 10.84 -0.65 -1.21
CA CYS A 260 11.12 -0.61 -2.65
C CYS A 260 12.62 -0.36 -2.90
N HIS A 261 13.14 -0.78 -4.05
CA HIS A 261 14.57 -0.69 -4.37
C HIS A 261 15.50 -1.42 -3.37
N ALA A 262 14.96 -2.41 -2.64
CA ALA A 262 15.68 -3.13 -1.60
C ALA A 262 16.85 -3.97 -2.15
N GLY A 263 16.88 -4.24 -3.44
CA GLY A 263 17.82 -5.20 -4.03
C GLY A 263 17.51 -6.64 -3.63
N PRO A 264 18.33 -7.59 -4.02
CA PRO A 264 18.20 -8.97 -3.55
C PRO A 264 18.75 -9.18 -2.13
N GLU A 265 19.34 -8.15 -1.52
CA GLU A 265 19.99 -8.23 -0.20
C GLU A 265 19.04 -7.91 0.95
N ASN A 266 17.89 -7.28 0.66
CA ASN A 266 16.93 -6.87 1.68
C ASN A 266 15.52 -7.29 1.29
N PRO A 267 14.66 -7.63 2.27
CA PRO A 267 13.26 -7.93 2.01
C PRO A 267 12.52 -6.72 1.42
N GLN A 268 11.56 -7.00 0.55
CA GLN A 268 10.75 -5.96 -0.10
C GLN A 268 9.56 -5.53 0.76
N ILE A 269 9.11 -6.38 1.70
CA ILE A 269 8.10 -6.04 2.70
C ILE A 269 8.56 -6.57 4.06
N ILE A 270 8.32 -5.79 5.10
CA ILE A 270 8.77 -6.09 6.47
C ILE A 270 7.60 -5.88 7.41
N GLU A 271 7.30 -6.85 8.27
CA GLU A 271 6.32 -6.71 9.35
C GLU A 271 7.03 -6.56 10.68
N LEU A 272 6.61 -5.56 11.45
CA LEU A 272 7.07 -5.30 12.81
C LEU A 272 5.91 -5.50 13.78
N ASP A 273 6.19 -6.17 14.90
CA ASP A 273 5.27 -6.31 16.04
C ASP A 273 5.15 -5.00 16.85
N ALA A 274 4.41 -5.06 17.97
CA ALA A 274 4.22 -3.92 18.86
C ALA A 274 5.53 -3.45 19.51
N ASP A 275 6.48 -4.36 19.74
CA ASP A 275 7.81 -4.08 20.30
C ASP A 275 8.82 -3.67 19.21
N ARG A 276 8.35 -3.57 17.96
CA ARG A 276 9.14 -3.19 16.77
C ARG A 276 10.17 -4.23 16.35
N ASN A 277 10.00 -5.50 16.73
CA ASN A 277 10.77 -6.61 16.23
C ASN A 277 10.24 -7.05 14.86
N VAL A 278 11.14 -7.51 13.99
CA VAL A 278 10.76 -8.12 12.71
C VAL A 278 10.17 -9.49 12.97
N VAL A 279 8.90 -9.70 12.60
CA VAL A 279 8.17 -10.97 12.80
C VAL A 279 7.82 -11.67 11.50
N TRP A 280 7.89 -10.98 10.38
CA TRP A 280 7.69 -11.55 9.04
C TRP A 280 8.36 -10.68 7.97
N GLN A 281 8.78 -11.33 6.87
CA GLN A 281 9.41 -10.71 5.72
C GLN A 281 8.88 -11.32 4.43
N PHE A 282 8.75 -10.49 3.39
CA PHE A 282 8.55 -10.93 2.03
C PHE A 282 9.81 -10.62 1.22
N ASP A 283 10.54 -11.66 0.87
CA ASP A 283 11.83 -11.59 0.17
C ASP A 283 11.74 -12.31 -1.17
N GLU A 284 11.00 -11.70 -2.09
CA GLU A 284 10.73 -12.26 -3.42
C GLU A 284 11.27 -11.37 -4.54
N PHE A 285 12.53 -10.98 -4.42
CA PHE A 285 13.18 -10.10 -5.40
C PHE A 285 13.10 -10.64 -6.83
N LYS A 286 13.17 -11.95 -7.05
CA LYS A 286 13.04 -12.56 -8.38
C LYS A 286 11.68 -12.27 -9.01
N LEU A 287 10.63 -12.22 -8.23
CA LEU A 287 9.26 -11.94 -8.66
C LEU A 287 9.04 -10.43 -8.88
N VAL A 288 9.41 -9.61 -7.89
CA VAL A 288 9.00 -8.20 -7.86
C VAL A 288 10.11 -7.22 -8.27
N GLY A 289 11.37 -7.63 -8.21
CA GLY A 289 12.51 -6.76 -8.52
C GLY A 289 12.58 -5.53 -7.62
N ASN A 290 13.12 -4.44 -8.14
CA ASN A 290 13.19 -3.15 -7.44
C ASN A 290 11.91 -2.30 -7.56
N GLY A 291 10.86 -2.81 -8.19
CA GLY A 291 9.68 -2.02 -8.56
C GLY A 291 8.46 -2.23 -7.67
N LEU A 292 8.59 -2.82 -6.47
CA LEU A 292 7.47 -3.02 -5.57
C LEU A 292 7.16 -1.74 -4.79
N ALA A 293 6.41 -0.83 -5.42
CA ALA A 293 6.03 0.44 -4.80
C ALA A 293 4.79 0.33 -3.92
N CYS A 294 3.86 -0.58 -4.26
CA CYS A 294 2.65 -0.82 -3.48
C CYS A 294 2.28 -2.30 -3.44
N TRP A 295 1.65 -2.67 -2.35
CA TRP A 295 1.18 -4.01 -2.02
C TRP A 295 0.04 -3.92 -0.98
N GLN A 296 -0.62 -5.04 -0.73
CA GLN A 296 -1.64 -5.16 0.31
C GLN A 296 -1.52 -6.54 0.96
N ILE A 297 -1.37 -6.59 2.29
CA ILE A 297 -1.61 -7.81 3.06
C ILE A 297 -3.13 -7.98 3.15
N LEU A 298 -3.63 -9.11 2.68
CA LEU A 298 -5.05 -9.40 2.71
C LEU A 298 -5.44 -9.90 4.10
N ASP A 299 -6.51 -9.33 4.64
CA ASP A 299 -7.11 -9.84 5.88
C ASP A 299 -7.72 -11.23 5.68
N GLU A 300 -8.21 -11.84 6.74
CA GLU A 300 -8.79 -13.19 6.71
C GLU A 300 -10.00 -13.29 5.76
N THR A 301 -10.88 -12.28 5.78
CA THR A 301 -12.05 -12.23 4.90
C THR A 301 -11.65 -12.10 3.44
N GLN A 302 -10.73 -11.22 3.13
CA GLN A 302 -10.18 -11.01 1.79
C GLN A 302 -9.45 -12.26 1.28
N SER A 303 -8.62 -12.87 2.12
CA SER A 303 -7.88 -14.09 1.79
C SER A 303 -8.82 -15.27 1.50
N SER A 304 -9.85 -15.45 2.31
CA SER A 304 -10.88 -16.46 2.11
C SER A 304 -11.66 -16.26 0.81
N LEU A 305 -12.06 -15.00 0.52
CA LEU A 305 -12.73 -14.66 -0.74
C LEU A 305 -11.87 -14.98 -1.95
N VAL A 306 -10.60 -14.54 -1.93
CA VAL A 306 -9.65 -14.78 -3.03
C VAL A 306 -9.46 -16.27 -3.27
N ARG A 307 -9.22 -17.07 -2.22
CA ARG A 307 -9.05 -18.53 -2.36
C ARG A 307 -10.29 -19.17 -2.99
N LYS A 308 -11.47 -18.81 -2.52
CA LYS A 308 -12.75 -19.31 -3.08
C LYS A 308 -12.90 -18.98 -4.57
N LEU A 309 -12.59 -17.75 -4.97
CA LEU A 309 -12.67 -17.31 -6.37
C LEU A 309 -11.63 -18.01 -7.26
N LEU A 310 -10.42 -18.22 -6.75
CA LEU A 310 -9.36 -18.96 -7.47
C LEU A 310 -9.72 -20.44 -7.64
N GLU A 311 -10.36 -21.06 -6.66
CA GLU A 311 -10.85 -22.43 -6.76
C GLU A 311 -11.98 -22.54 -7.81
N ALA A 312 -12.91 -21.60 -7.81
CA ALA A 312 -14.00 -21.56 -8.78
C ALA A 312 -13.55 -21.28 -10.22
N SER A 313 -12.36 -20.70 -10.42
CA SER A 313 -11.79 -20.42 -11.74
C SER A 313 -10.91 -21.54 -12.30
N LYS A 314 -10.72 -22.64 -11.57
CA LYS A 314 -10.04 -23.82 -12.10
C LYS A 314 -10.92 -24.53 -13.11
N PRO A 315 -10.38 -24.95 -14.26
CA PRO A 315 -11.14 -25.64 -15.31
C PRO A 315 -11.66 -27.01 -14.87
#